data_a5312f6116b5baa0190480d82756d8ac
#
_entry.id   a5312f6116b5baa0190480d82756d8ac
#
_cell.length_a   1.000
_cell.length_b   1.000
_cell.length_c   1.000
_cell.angle_alpha   90.00
_cell.angle_beta   90.00
_cell.angle_gamma   90.00
#
_symmetry.space_group_name_H-M   'P 1'
#
loop_
_entity.id
_entity.type
_entity.pdbx_description
1 polymer ?
#
loop_
_entity_poly.entity_id
_entity_poly.type
_entity_poly.pdbx_seq_one_letter_code
_entity_poly.pdbx_strand_id
1 'polypeptide(L)'
;MSLFSLLAAVCAGVSCGCLSFFLAKRFSSMELEKRDYTRDKRIPLVFKIVLPLLSITRPVAASNSCALWRKSEQVKLDMAGYSTVFSAEDFVAIKLFYFLFAVVIIFMGAFSGKIAIPFLMGILIAVYPRVWMTATIKARQLSIMKALPNLLDLLTLSVESGRDLLSSLRDILARRRPDALGEELLQAFSEIQLGRKRSEALKAMADRVRQIDLTATVNAICQADELGVSIGQQLRIQSDMQRAKRFALAEKLANEASVKIIIPVVLFILPAVFIILLGPLLLQTARMFR
;
A
#
# COMPACT_ATOMS: atom_id res chain seq x y z
N MET A 1 -0.47 1.56 -45.85
CA MET A 1 -1.61 1.22 -44.97
C MET A 1 -2.82 1.19 -45.86
N SER A 2 -3.46 0.03 -46.05
CA SER A 2 -4.59 -0.12 -46.93
C SER A 2 -5.81 0.63 -46.38
N LEU A 3 -6.60 1.27 -47.23
CA LEU A 3 -7.85 1.99 -46.89
C LEU A 3 -8.77 1.13 -45.98
N PHE A 4 -8.72 -0.18 -46.15
CA PHE A 4 -9.44 -1.18 -45.34
C PHE A 4 -9.02 -1.20 -43.87
N SER A 5 -7.73 -1.02 -43.53
CA SER A 5 -7.28 -1.02 -42.13
C SER A 5 -7.68 0.26 -41.39
N LEU A 6 -7.80 1.37 -42.13
CA LEU A 6 -8.25 2.65 -41.58
C LEU A 6 -9.77 2.62 -41.32
N LEU A 7 -10.54 2.05 -42.25
CA LEU A 7 -11.99 1.85 -42.12
C LEU A 7 -12.31 0.89 -40.96
N ALA A 8 -11.58 -0.21 -40.83
CA ALA A 8 -11.75 -1.16 -39.73
C ALA A 8 -11.43 -0.53 -38.35
N ALA A 9 -10.40 0.31 -38.25
CA ALA A 9 -10.04 1.03 -37.02
C ALA A 9 -11.10 2.08 -36.62
N VAL A 10 -11.66 2.79 -37.61
CA VAL A 10 -12.74 3.77 -37.41
C VAL A 10 -14.03 3.06 -36.96
N CYS A 11 -14.42 1.95 -37.64
CA CYS A 11 -15.59 1.17 -37.25
C CYS A 11 -15.45 0.55 -35.87
N ALA A 12 -14.27 0.05 -35.50
CA ALA A 12 -13.98 -0.47 -34.14
C ALA A 12 -14.03 0.65 -33.10
N GLY A 13 -13.49 1.84 -33.41
CA GLY A 13 -13.53 3.01 -32.52
C GLY A 13 -14.96 3.53 -32.29
N VAL A 14 -15.76 3.61 -33.35
CA VAL A 14 -17.18 4.03 -33.32
C VAL A 14 -18.01 2.98 -32.56
N SER A 15 -17.78 1.69 -32.80
CA SER A 15 -18.46 0.59 -32.08
C SER A 15 -18.15 0.61 -30.59
N CYS A 16 -16.89 0.82 -30.22
CA CYS A 16 -16.46 0.92 -28.83
C CYS A 16 -16.99 2.20 -28.15
N GLY A 17 -17.03 3.32 -28.90
CA GLY A 17 -17.63 4.59 -28.45
C GLY A 17 -19.14 4.49 -28.27
N CYS A 18 -19.87 3.85 -29.18
CA CYS A 18 -21.32 3.61 -29.08
C CYS A 18 -21.63 2.64 -27.93
N LEU A 19 -20.82 1.59 -27.73
CA LEU A 19 -20.99 0.65 -26.61
C LEU A 19 -20.74 1.34 -25.27
N SER A 20 -19.72 2.18 -25.18
CA SER A 20 -19.42 2.96 -23.95
C SER A 20 -20.51 4.01 -23.68
N PHE A 21 -21.04 4.68 -24.72
CA PHE A 21 -22.13 5.64 -24.59
C PHE A 21 -23.45 4.97 -24.21
N PHE A 22 -23.76 3.81 -24.80
CA PHE A 22 -24.97 3.03 -24.48
C PHE A 22 -24.89 2.46 -23.06
N LEU A 23 -23.72 1.97 -22.65
CA LEU A 23 -23.46 1.55 -21.27
C LEU A 23 -23.59 2.75 -20.31
N ALA A 24 -22.98 3.90 -20.59
CA ALA A 24 -23.09 5.10 -19.77
C ALA A 24 -24.54 5.58 -19.61
N LYS A 25 -25.35 5.53 -20.68
CA LYS A 25 -26.77 5.91 -20.65
C LYS A 25 -27.63 4.91 -19.86
N ARG A 26 -27.32 3.63 -19.93
CA ARG A 26 -28.00 2.59 -19.13
C ARG A 26 -27.62 2.66 -17.65
N PHE A 27 -26.39 3.14 -17.33
CA PHE A 27 -25.90 3.34 -15.97
C PHE A 27 -26.47 4.58 -15.28
N SER A 28 -26.87 5.59 -16.04
CA SER A 28 -27.54 6.78 -15.51
C SER A 28 -28.93 6.48 -14.92
N SER A 29 -29.51 5.33 -15.24
CA SER A 29 -30.83 4.92 -14.76
C SER A 29 -30.81 3.86 -13.62
N MET A 30 -29.64 3.34 -13.23
CA MET A 30 -29.49 2.53 -12.04
C MET A 30 -29.12 3.44 -10.87
N GLU A 31 -30.04 3.60 -9.92
CA GLU A 31 -29.76 4.19 -8.61
C GLU A 31 -28.60 3.39 -7.96
N LEU A 32 -27.42 3.95 -8.10
CA LEU A 32 -26.28 3.52 -7.31
C LEU A 32 -26.65 3.82 -5.86
N GLU A 33 -26.85 2.76 -5.07
CA GLU A 33 -26.82 2.84 -3.62
C GLU A 33 -25.59 3.68 -3.25
N LYS A 34 -25.81 4.93 -2.87
CA LYS A 34 -24.78 5.90 -2.50
C LYS A 34 -24.07 5.40 -1.24
N ARG A 35 -23.18 4.46 -1.38
CA ARG A 35 -22.10 4.30 -0.41
C ARG A 35 -21.22 5.52 -0.53
N ASP A 36 -21.18 6.32 0.53
CA ASP A 36 -20.33 7.50 0.62
C ASP A 36 -18.85 7.11 0.54
N TYR A 37 -18.34 6.97 -0.68
CA TYR A 37 -16.92 6.73 -0.97
C TYR A 37 -16.04 7.96 -0.69
N THR A 38 -16.62 9.04 -0.19
CA THR A 38 -15.96 10.34 -0.09
C THR A 38 -15.37 10.64 1.28
N ARG A 39 -15.58 9.78 2.28
CA ARG A 39 -15.10 10.05 3.63
C ARG A 39 -13.62 9.65 3.77
N ASP A 40 -12.74 10.60 3.52
CA ASP A 40 -11.38 10.75 4.09
C ASP A 40 -10.20 9.91 3.60
N LYS A 41 -10.33 8.97 2.67
CA LYS A 41 -9.16 8.27 2.11
C LYS A 41 -8.99 8.59 0.63
N ARG A 42 -7.79 9.05 0.27
CA ARG A 42 -7.43 9.40 -1.12
C ARG A 42 -7.45 8.17 -2.02
N ILE A 43 -8.61 7.87 -2.59
CA ILE A 43 -8.76 6.83 -3.60
C ILE A 43 -8.16 7.37 -4.90
N PRO A 44 -7.28 6.63 -5.61
CA PRO A 44 -6.78 7.02 -6.92
C PRO A 44 -7.93 7.34 -7.87
N LEU A 45 -7.80 8.43 -8.64
CA LEU A 45 -8.82 8.84 -9.61
C LEU A 45 -9.19 7.72 -10.58
N VAL A 46 -8.22 6.85 -10.91
CA VAL A 46 -8.41 5.70 -11.81
C VAL A 46 -9.45 4.72 -11.25
N PHE A 47 -9.48 4.48 -9.93
CA PHE A 47 -10.52 3.63 -9.32
C PHE A 47 -11.88 4.32 -9.25
N LYS A 48 -11.92 5.66 -9.09
CA LYS A 48 -13.18 6.42 -9.12
C LYS A 48 -13.89 6.32 -10.48
N ILE A 49 -13.13 6.27 -11.57
CA ILE A 49 -13.66 6.12 -12.94
C ILE A 49 -14.20 4.70 -13.16
N VAL A 50 -13.56 3.69 -12.55
CA VAL A 50 -13.94 2.29 -12.72
C VAL A 50 -15.12 1.91 -11.83
N LEU A 51 -15.34 2.60 -10.68
CA LEU A 51 -16.44 2.33 -9.74
C LEU A 51 -17.83 2.18 -10.41
N PRO A 52 -18.27 3.08 -11.31
CA PRO A 52 -19.58 2.92 -11.98
C PRO A 52 -19.62 1.71 -12.92
N LEU A 53 -18.49 1.25 -13.46
CA LEU A 53 -18.42 0.08 -14.34
C LEU A 53 -18.37 -1.26 -13.60
N LEU A 54 -18.20 -1.25 -12.28
CA LEU A 54 -18.16 -2.47 -11.45
C LEU A 54 -19.46 -3.27 -11.47
N SER A 55 -20.59 -2.65 -11.83
CA SER A 55 -21.88 -3.35 -11.95
C SER A 55 -21.82 -4.51 -12.96
N ILE A 56 -20.93 -4.48 -13.95
CA ILE A 56 -20.75 -5.54 -14.96
C ILE A 56 -19.98 -6.74 -14.36
N THR A 57 -18.98 -6.48 -13.52
CA THR A 57 -18.07 -7.51 -13.00
C THR A 57 -18.45 -8.00 -11.60
N ARG A 58 -19.32 -7.28 -10.86
CA ARG A 58 -19.85 -7.69 -9.55
C ARG A 58 -20.49 -9.08 -9.54
N PRO A 59 -21.42 -9.44 -10.47
CA PRO A 59 -22.06 -10.74 -10.42
C PRO A 59 -21.06 -11.89 -10.58
N VAL A 60 -19.99 -11.69 -11.34
CA VAL A 60 -18.91 -12.67 -11.51
C VAL A 60 -18.03 -12.73 -10.25
N ALA A 61 -17.72 -11.59 -9.64
CA ALA A 61 -16.95 -11.51 -8.39
C ALA A 61 -17.69 -12.09 -7.19
N ALA A 62 -19.02 -12.04 -7.19
CA ALA A 62 -19.88 -12.62 -6.16
C ALA A 62 -20.02 -14.16 -6.27
N SER A 63 -19.61 -14.76 -7.39
CA SER A 63 -19.68 -16.21 -7.61
C SER A 63 -18.89 -17.01 -6.55
N ASN A 64 -19.35 -18.23 -6.25
CA ASN A 64 -18.70 -19.15 -5.31
C ASN A 64 -17.27 -19.52 -5.74
N SER A 65 -16.98 -19.52 -7.04
CA SER A 65 -15.62 -19.76 -7.56
C SER A 65 -14.59 -18.71 -7.10
N CYS A 66 -15.02 -17.51 -6.74
CA CYS A 66 -14.15 -16.42 -6.27
C CYS A 66 -14.08 -16.32 -4.73
N ALA A 67 -14.69 -17.25 -3.97
CA ALA A 67 -14.77 -17.17 -2.51
C ALA A 67 -13.39 -17.15 -1.83
N LEU A 68 -12.43 -17.95 -2.30
CA LEU A 68 -11.05 -17.97 -1.80
C LEU A 68 -10.31 -16.65 -2.10
N TRP A 69 -10.53 -16.08 -3.28
CA TRP A 69 -9.95 -14.79 -3.66
C TRP A 69 -10.52 -13.66 -2.80
N ARG A 70 -11.83 -13.65 -2.55
CA ARG A 70 -12.48 -12.67 -1.67
C ARG A 70 -11.87 -12.66 -0.26
N LYS A 71 -11.66 -13.84 0.35
CA LYS A 71 -11.01 -13.95 1.67
C LYS A 71 -9.60 -13.37 1.66
N SER A 72 -8.80 -13.70 0.65
CA SER A 72 -7.44 -13.15 0.50
C SER A 72 -7.41 -11.63 0.31
N GLU A 73 -8.34 -11.10 -0.48
CA GLU A 73 -8.41 -9.66 -0.72
C GLU A 73 -9.02 -8.89 0.46
N GLN A 74 -9.94 -9.50 1.22
CA GLN A 74 -10.46 -8.92 2.46
C GLN A 74 -9.32 -8.66 3.44
N VAL A 75 -8.44 -9.64 3.66
CA VAL A 75 -7.26 -9.48 4.53
C VAL A 75 -6.37 -8.33 4.07
N LYS A 76 -6.15 -8.17 2.76
CA LYS A 76 -5.34 -7.06 2.22
C LYS A 76 -6.03 -5.71 2.38
N LEU A 77 -7.35 -5.65 2.22
CA LEU A 77 -8.15 -4.45 2.46
C LEU A 77 -8.10 -4.03 3.93
N ASP A 78 -8.19 -5.00 4.85
CA ASP A 78 -8.03 -4.75 6.29
C ASP A 78 -6.65 -4.19 6.61
N MET A 79 -5.57 -4.81 6.10
CA MET A 79 -4.20 -4.30 6.25
C MET A 79 -4.01 -2.89 5.66
N ALA A 80 -4.66 -2.59 4.53
CA ALA A 80 -4.62 -1.29 3.88
C ALA A 80 -5.51 -0.26 4.60
N GLY A 81 -6.44 -0.71 5.49
CA GLY A 81 -7.42 0.13 6.17
C GLY A 81 -8.52 0.66 5.25
N TYR A 82 -8.79 -0.03 4.15
CA TYR A 82 -9.85 0.33 3.20
C TYR A 82 -11.10 -0.55 3.33
N SER A 83 -11.16 -1.44 4.32
CA SER A 83 -12.32 -2.32 4.56
C SER A 83 -13.63 -1.56 4.82
N THR A 84 -13.56 -0.32 5.31
CA THR A 84 -14.73 0.55 5.48
C THR A 84 -15.20 1.20 4.18
N VAL A 85 -14.32 1.28 3.17
CA VAL A 85 -14.57 1.98 1.89
C VAL A 85 -14.90 0.98 0.78
N PHE A 86 -14.15 -0.11 0.69
CA PHE A 86 -14.31 -1.15 -0.33
C PHE A 86 -14.72 -2.48 0.28
N SER A 87 -15.70 -3.13 -0.33
CA SER A 87 -15.95 -4.55 -0.07
C SER A 87 -14.89 -5.41 -0.79
N ALA A 88 -14.61 -6.61 -0.27
CA ALA A 88 -13.75 -7.57 -0.97
C ALA A 88 -14.27 -7.90 -2.38
N GLU A 89 -15.59 -7.92 -2.55
CA GLU A 89 -16.24 -8.13 -3.84
C GLU A 89 -15.94 -7.01 -4.84
N ASP A 90 -16.00 -5.75 -4.39
CA ASP A 90 -15.70 -4.60 -5.22
C ASP A 90 -14.24 -4.61 -5.69
N PHE A 91 -13.32 -5.00 -4.81
CA PHE A 91 -11.89 -5.04 -5.17
C PHE A 91 -11.55 -6.20 -6.11
N VAL A 92 -12.18 -7.35 -5.93
CA VAL A 92 -12.09 -8.48 -6.89
C VAL A 92 -12.69 -8.08 -8.24
N ALA A 93 -13.83 -7.40 -8.24
CA ALA A 93 -14.46 -6.88 -9.45
C ALA A 93 -13.56 -5.86 -10.19
N ILE A 94 -12.87 -4.96 -9.46
CA ILE A 94 -11.86 -4.06 -10.03
C ILE A 94 -10.75 -4.88 -10.72
N LYS A 95 -10.20 -5.89 -10.07
CA LYS A 95 -9.13 -6.73 -10.65
C LYS A 95 -9.58 -7.45 -11.91
N LEU A 96 -10.80 -7.99 -11.90
CA LEU A 96 -11.40 -8.65 -13.07
C LEU A 96 -11.59 -7.66 -14.22
N PHE A 97 -12.04 -6.44 -13.93
CA PHE A 97 -12.19 -5.39 -14.93
C PHE A 97 -10.85 -5.02 -15.58
N TYR A 98 -9.80 -4.80 -14.77
CA TYR A 98 -8.47 -4.49 -15.30
C TYR A 98 -7.89 -5.64 -16.12
N PHE A 99 -8.13 -6.88 -15.70
CA PHE A 99 -7.71 -8.06 -16.45
C PHE A 99 -8.44 -8.17 -17.78
N LEU A 100 -9.76 -8.00 -17.80
CA LEU A 100 -10.54 -8.00 -19.06
C LEU A 100 -10.10 -6.89 -20.00
N PHE A 101 -9.87 -5.70 -19.47
CA PHE A 101 -9.41 -4.55 -20.25
C PHE A 101 -8.02 -4.78 -20.85
N ALA A 102 -7.11 -5.41 -20.10
CA ALA A 102 -5.79 -5.83 -20.58
C ALA A 102 -5.89 -6.83 -21.74
N VAL A 103 -6.78 -7.84 -21.62
CA VAL A 103 -7.03 -8.81 -22.70
C VAL A 103 -7.55 -8.14 -23.98
N VAL A 104 -8.46 -7.17 -23.86
CA VAL A 104 -8.97 -6.41 -25.01
C VAL A 104 -7.86 -5.63 -25.70
N ILE A 105 -6.97 -4.97 -24.95
CA ILE A 105 -5.84 -4.22 -25.52
C ILE A 105 -4.87 -5.16 -26.26
N ILE A 106 -4.55 -6.31 -25.68
CA ILE A 106 -3.67 -7.29 -26.31
C ILE A 106 -4.29 -7.82 -27.61
N PHE A 107 -5.60 -8.13 -27.58
CA PHE A 107 -6.34 -8.61 -28.75
C PHE A 107 -6.37 -7.57 -29.87
N MET A 108 -6.65 -6.29 -29.57
CA MET A 108 -6.60 -5.19 -30.56
C MET A 108 -5.20 -5.03 -31.14
N GLY A 109 -4.16 -5.17 -30.33
CA GLY A 109 -2.78 -5.10 -30.79
C GLY A 109 -2.39 -6.25 -31.73
N ALA A 110 -2.88 -7.46 -31.44
CA ALA A 110 -2.68 -8.61 -32.34
C ALA A 110 -3.29 -8.39 -33.73
N PHE A 111 -4.47 -7.75 -33.79
CA PHE A 111 -5.12 -7.40 -35.05
C PHE A 111 -4.36 -6.34 -35.84
N SER A 112 -3.62 -5.46 -35.16
CA SER A 112 -2.84 -4.36 -35.82
C SER A 112 -1.44 -4.79 -36.29
N GLY A 113 -1.06 -6.07 -36.12
CA GLY A 113 0.25 -6.61 -36.52
C GLY A 113 1.43 -6.11 -35.68
N LYS A 114 1.21 -5.33 -34.61
CA LYS A 114 2.23 -4.81 -33.69
C LYS A 114 1.94 -5.31 -32.26
N ILE A 115 2.34 -6.55 -31.98
CA ILE A 115 1.97 -7.23 -30.73
C ILE A 115 2.78 -6.73 -29.53
N ALA A 116 4.05 -6.32 -29.70
CA ALA A 116 4.97 -6.06 -28.58
C ALA A 116 4.50 -4.93 -27.64
N ILE A 117 4.07 -3.79 -28.19
CA ILE A 117 3.67 -2.63 -27.37
C ILE A 117 2.34 -2.88 -26.63
N PRO A 118 1.25 -3.33 -27.29
CA PRO A 118 -0.01 -3.65 -26.60
C PRO A 118 0.13 -4.77 -25.57
N PHE A 119 0.99 -5.76 -25.81
CA PHE A 119 1.27 -6.82 -24.85
C PHE A 119 1.93 -6.28 -23.57
N LEU A 120 2.95 -5.43 -23.71
CA LEU A 120 3.60 -4.78 -22.58
C LEU A 120 2.62 -3.88 -21.80
N MET A 121 1.83 -3.09 -22.51
CA MET A 121 0.81 -2.22 -21.89
C MET A 121 -0.28 -3.01 -21.18
N GLY A 122 -0.75 -4.12 -21.75
CA GLY A 122 -1.75 -5.00 -21.12
C GLY A 122 -1.25 -5.60 -19.82
N ILE A 123 0.00 -6.09 -19.78
CA ILE A 123 0.61 -6.60 -18.54
C ILE A 123 0.70 -5.49 -17.48
N LEU A 124 1.16 -4.30 -17.86
CA LEU A 124 1.29 -3.17 -16.94
C LEU A 124 -0.06 -2.81 -16.29
N ILE A 125 -1.12 -2.76 -17.10
CA ILE A 125 -2.48 -2.47 -16.64
C ILE A 125 -3.01 -3.57 -15.73
N ALA A 126 -2.81 -4.85 -16.05
CA ALA A 126 -3.27 -5.97 -15.24
C ALA A 126 -2.58 -6.06 -13.87
N VAL A 127 -1.30 -5.65 -13.79
CA VAL A 127 -0.49 -5.67 -12.56
C VAL A 127 -0.77 -4.47 -11.66
N TYR A 128 -1.22 -3.33 -12.22
CA TYR A 128 -1.41 -2.06 -11.51
C TYR A 128 -2.21 -2.18 -10.20
N PRO A 129 -3.40 -2.83 -10.13
CA PRO A 129 -4.17 -2.93 -8.88
C PRO A 129 -3.43 -3.69 -7.78
N ARG A 130 -2.59 -4.67 -8.14
CA ARG A 130 -1.78 -5.44 -7.17
C ARG A 130 -0.65 -4.59 -6.61
N VAL A 131 0.07 -3.88 -7.46
CA VAL A 131 1.18 -2.99 -7.05
C VAL A 131 0.66 -1.87 -6.18
N TRP A 132 -0.44 -1.24 -6.55
CA TRP A 132 -1.06 -0.20 -5.75
C TRP A 132 -1.46 -0.69 -4.36
N MET A 133 -2.12 -1.84 -4.25
CA MET A 133 -2.52 -2.42 -2.96
C MET A 133 -1.30 -2.71 -2.07
N THR A 134 -0.28 -3.36 -2.62
CA THR A 134 0.94 -3.66 -1.84
C THR A 134 1.69 -2.42 -1.41
N ALA A 135 1.75 -1.38 -2.25
CA ALA A 135 2.35 -0.09 -1.91
C ALA A 135 1.56 0.60 -0.79
N THR A 136 0.23 0.58 -0.86
CA THR A 136 -0.66 1.16 0.17
C THR A 136 -0.50 0.45 1.52
N ILE A 137 -0.49 -0.89 1.52
CA ILE A 137 -0.25 -1.68 2.74
C ILE A 137 1.11 -1.33 3.35
N LYS A 138 2.19 -1.31 2.55
CA LYS A 138 3.54 -0.97 3.03
C LYS A 138 3.60 0.46 3.59
N ALA A 139 2.99 1.42 2.92
CA ALA A 139 2.95 2.81 3.38
C ALA A 139 2.20 2.94 4.72
N ARG A 140 1.06 2.25 4.88
CA ARG A 140 0.29 2.22 6.14
C ARG A 140 1.08 1.55 7.26
N GLN A 141 1.66 0.38 7.02
CA GLN A 141 2.49 -0.32 8.01
C GLN A 141 3.70 0.50 8.44
N LEU A 142 4.35 1.19 7.50
CA LEU A 142 5.45 2.11 7.81
C LEU A 142 4.99 3.30 8.68
N SER A 143 3.82 3.86 8.39
CA SER A 143 3.22 4.93 9.20
C SER A 143 2.96 4.46 10.62
N ILE A 144 2.39 3.26 10.80
CA ILE A 144 2.13 2.65 12.10
C ILE A 144 3.45 2.39 12.86
N MET A 145 4.45 1.82 12.19
CA MET A 145 5.77 1.57 12.77
C MET A 145 6.43 2.87 13.29
N LYS A 146 6.31 3.96 12.53
CA LYS A 146 6.84 5.28 12.94
C LYS A 146 6.07 5.89 14.10
N ALA A 147 4.79 5.62 14.21
CA ALA A 147 3.91 6.19 15.21
C ALA A 147 3.96 5.43 16.56
N LEU A 148 4.28 4.13 16.52
CA LEU A 148 4.22 3.21 17.67
C LEU A 148 5.10 3.64 18.86
N PRO A 149 6.41 3.99 18.71
CA PRO A 149 7.24 4.34 19.84
C PRO A 149 6.72 5.54 20.64
N ASN A 150 6.31 6.61 19.93
CA ASN A 150 5.77 7.78 20.59
C ASN A 150 4.48 7.49 21.37
N LEU A 151 3.64 6.59 20.85
CA LEU A 151 2.45 6.12 21.58
C LEU A 151 2.85 5.36 22.85
N LEU A 152 3.82 4.44 22.74
CA LEU A 152 4.29 3.65 23.88
C LEU A 152 4.92 4.54 24.97
N ASP A 153 5.70 5.55 24.60
CA ASP A 153 6.27 6.51 25.55
C ASP A 153 5.18 7.24 26.36
N LEU A 154 4.14 7.73 25.66
CA LEU A 154 3.03 8.42 26.32
C LEU A 154 2.20 7.49 27.21
N LEU A 155 1.96 6.25 26.75
CA LEU A 155 1.26 5.24 27.56
C LEU A 155 2.06 4.86 28.79
N THR A 156 3.38 4.63 28.66
CA THR A 156 4.27 4.30 29.77
C THR A 156 4.20 5.37 30.85
N LEU A 157 4.39 6.64 30.48
CA LEU A 157 4.30 7.77 31.42
C LEU A 157 2.94 7.84 32.13
N SER A 158 1.86 7.62 31.41
CA SER A 158 0.50 7.68 31.97
C SER A 158 0.24 6.51 32.92
N VAL A 159 0.65 5.30 32.55
CA VAL A 159 0.43 4.09 33.38
C VAL A 159 1.36 4.07 34.60
N GLU A 160 2.62 4.50 34.48
CA GLU A 160 3.56 4.65 35.61
C GLU A 160 3.11 5.72 36.60
N SER A 161 2.33 6.73 36.15
CA SER A 161 1.69 7.70 37.05
C SER A 161 0.47 7.15 37.83
N GLY A 162 0.15 5.87 37.65
CA GLY A 162 -0.94 5.18 38.35
C GLY A 162 -2.28 5.21 37.61
N ARG A 163 -2.33 5.67 36.35
CA ARG A 163 -3.56 5.65 35.56
C ARG A 163 -3.81 4.30 34.92
N ASP A 164 -5.08 3.94 34.76
CA ASP A 164 -5.43 2.73 34.01
C ASP A 164 -5.08 2.86 32.52
N LEU A 165 -4.68 1.74 31.91
CA LEU A 165 -4.27 1.66 30.51
C LEU A 165 -5.34 2.19 29.55
N LEU A 166 -6.62 1.81 29.76
CA LEU A 166 -7.70 2.22 28.86
C LEU A 166 -8.01 3.72 28.96
N SER A 167 -8.00 4.27 30.18
CA SER A 167 -8.18 5.71 30.41
C SER A 167 -7.04 6.50 29.77
N SER A 168 -5.79 6.04 29.95
CA SER A 168 -4.61 6.64 29.35
C SER A 168 -4.68 6.62 27.83
N LEU A 169 -5.07 5.48 27.25
CA LEU A 169 -5.22 5.32 25.81
C LEU A 169 -6.28 6.29 25.25
N ARG A 170 -7.45 6.40 25.90
CA ARG A 170 -8.52 7.32 25.52
C ARG A 170 -8.05 8.76 25.48
N ASP A 171 -7.38 9.21 26.56
CA ASP A 171 -6.91 10.59 26.67
C ASP A 171 -5.82 10.93 25.63
N ILE A 172 -4.93 10.00 25.35
CA ILE A 172 -3.91 10.16 24.32
C ILE A 172 -4.56 10.25 22.95
N LEU A 173 -5.52 9.36 22.62
CA LEU A 173 -6.22 9.35 21.35
C LEU A 173 -7.06 10.60 21.12
N ALA A 174 -7.68 11.16 22.18
CA ALA A 174 -8.45 12.39 22.11
C ALA A 174 -7.61 13.63 21.73
N ARG A 175 -6.33 13.64 22.10
CA ARG A 175 -5.40 14.76 21.86
C ARG A 175 -4.51 14.56 20.63
N ARG A 176 -4.49 13.35 20.08
CA ARG A 176 -3.64 12.98 18.95
C ARG A 176 -4.30 13.33 17.63
N ARG A 177 -3.50 13.76 16.66
CA ARG A 177 -3.99 13.88 15.28
C ARG A 177 -4.37 12.49 14.74
N PRO A 178 -5.45 12.39 13.95
CA PRO A 178 -5.86 11.12 13.36
C PRO A 178 -4.74 10.58 12.46
N ASP A 179 -4.19 9.44 12.83
CA ASP A 179 -3.19 8.69 12.08
C ASP A 179 -3.62 7.22 11.96
N ALA A 180 -2.91 6.45 11.14
CA ALA A 180 -3.27 5.06 10.87
C ALA A 180 -3.27 4.17 12.13
N LEU A 181 -2.38 4.44 13.09
CA LEU A 181 -2.34 3.73 14.37
C LEU A 181 -3.51 4.16 15.27
N GLY A 182 -3.81 5.46 15.32
CA GLY A 182 -4.92 5.99 16.08
C GLY A 182 -6.27 5.47 15.60
N GLU A 183 -6.49 5.34 14.29
CA GLU A 183 -7.72 4.74 13.72
C GLU A 183 -7.94 3.31 14.24
N GLU A 184 -6.90 2.46 14.19
CA GLU A 184 -6.99 1.06 14.63
C GLU A 184 -7.19 0.94 16.16
N LEU A 185 -6.54 1.82 16.92
CA LEU A 185 -6.70 1.87 18.38
C LEU A 185 -8.09 2.36 18.77
N LEU A 186 -8.66 3.37 18.08
CA LEU A 186 -10.04 3.81 18.31
C LEU A 186 -11.03 2.70 18.00
N GLN A 187 -10.80 1.92 16.94
CA GLN A 187 -11.64 0.77 16.63
C GLN A 187 -11.54 -0.30 17.73
N ALA A 188 -10.32 -0.67 18.16
CA ALA A 188 -10.14 -1.62 19.25
C ALA A 188 -10.77 -1.12 20.56
N PHE A 189 -10.66 0.17 20.87
CA PHE A 189 -11.29 0.80 22.02
C PHE A 189 -12.83 0.72 21.95
N SER A 190 -13.41 0.98 20.77
CA SER A 190 -14.87 0.84 20.60
C SER A 190 -15.35 -0.61 20.77
N GLU A 191 -14.56 -1.60 20.29
CA GLU A 191 -14.86 -3.02 20.50
C GLU A 191 -14.84 -3.40 21.99
N ILE A 192 -13.91 -2.82 22.79
CA ILE A 192 -13.86 -3.01 24.25
C ILE A 192 -15.09 -2.38 24.92
N GLN A 193 -15.48 -1.19 24.51
CA GLN A 193 -16.67 -0.53 25.05
C GLN A 193 -17.97 -1.31 24.75
N LEU A 194 -18.01 -2.04 23.65
CA LEU A 194 -19.11 -2.95 23.29
C LEU A 194 -19.07 -4.29 24.05
N GLY A 195 -18.14 -4.45 25.02
CA GLY A 195 -18.07 -5.61 25.90
C GLY A 195 -17.11 -6.71 25.48
N ARG A 196 -16.31 -6.49 24.42
CA ARG A 196 -15.26 -7.43 24.04
C ARG A 196 -14.11 -7.40 25.06
N LYS A 197 -13.51 -8.56 25.35
CA LYS A 197 -12.33 -8.62 26.24
C LYS A 197 -11.17 -7.79 25.66
N ARG A 198 -10.46 -7.06 26.54
CA ARG A 198 -9.33 -6.19 26.16
C ARG A 198 -8.27 -6.93 25.34
N SER A 199 -7.84 -8.10 25.81
CA SER A 199 -6.85 -8.92 25.10
C SER A 199 -7.32 -9.38 23.73
N GLU A 200 -8.60 -9.74 23.58
CA GLU A 200 -9.17 -10.16 22.29
C GLU A 200 -9.27 -9.00 21.31
N ALA A 201 -9.68 -7.82 21.75
CA ALA A 201 -9.79 -6.64 20.89
C ALA A 201 -8.41 -6.17 20.39
N LEU A 202 -7.41 -6.17 21.28
CA LEU A 202 -6.03 -5.82 20.91
C LEU A 202 -5.41 -6.86 19.97
N LYS A 203 -5.60 -8.15 20.22
CA LYS A 203 -5.15 -9.23 19.31
C LYS A 203 -5.82 -9.11 17.93
N ALA A 204 -7.13 -8.85 17.89
CA ALA A 204 -7.84 -8.64 16.62
C ALA A 204 -7.34 -7.41 15.85
N MET A 205 -6.99 -6.32 16.53
CA MET A 205 -6.34 -5.17 15.93
C MET A 205 -4.97 -5.56 15.33
N ALA A 206 -4.14 -6.29 16.06
CA ALA A 206 -2.85 -6.75 15.57
C ALA A 206 -2.98 -7.67 14.34
N ASP A 207 -4.00 -8.53 14.31
CA ASP A 207 -4.30 -9.42 13.19
C ASP A 207 -4.83 -8.67 11.95
N ARG A 208 -5.55 -7.55 12.12
CA ARG A 208 -5.97 -6.68 11.03
C ARG A 208 -4.78 -5.95 10.39
N VAL A 209 -3.91 -5.38 11.22
CA VAL A 209 -2.77 -4.56 10.78
C VAL A 209 -1.62 -5.39 10.24
N ARG A 210 -1.32 -6.51 10.88
CA ARG A 210 -0.20 -7.44 10.57
C ARG A 210 1.15 -6.73 10.48
N GLN A 211 1.40 -5.77 11.34
CA GLN A 211 2.70 -5.12 11.46
C GLN A 211 3.47 -5.78 12.62
N ILE A 212 4.70 -6.22 12.35
CA ILE A 212 5.49 -7.09 13.23
C ILE A 212 5.68 -6.48 14.61
N ASP A 213 6.08 -5.21 14.69
CA ASP A 213 6.36 -4.55 15.97
C ASP A 213 5.09 -4.30 16.79
N LEU A 214 3.99 -3.94 16.10
CA LEU A 214 2.69 -3.79 16.77
C LEU A 214 2.19 -5.13 17.33
N THR A 215 2.28 -6.20 16.53
CA THR A 215 1.89 -7.54 16.96
C THR A 215 2.71 -8.02 18.17
N ALA A 216 4.04 -7.82 18.14
CA ALA A 216 4.91 -8.15 19.27
C ALA A 216 4.54 -7.36 20.53
N THR A 217 4.29 -6.06 20.39
CA THR A 217 3.89 -5.18 21.49
C THR A 217 2.54 -5.61 22.09
N VAL A 218 1.55 -5.88 21.25
CA VAL A 218 0.22 -6.34 21.69
C VAL A 218 0.32 -7.67 22.44
N ASN A 219 1.07 -8.63 21.89
CA ASN A 219 1.25 -9.93 22.53
C ASN A 219 1.93 -9.78 23.90
N ALA A 220 2.95 -8.91 24.02
CA ALA A 220 3.62 -8.65 25.28
C ALA A 220 2.71 -8.01 26.33
N ILE A 221 1.84 -7.06 25.91
CA ILE A 221 0.83 -6.44 26.79
C ILE A 221 -0.20 -7.48 27.25
N CYS A 222 -0.70 -8.31 26.32
CA CYS A 222 -1.67 -9.37 26.66
C CYS A 222 -1.08 -10.41 27.61
N GLN A 223 0.16 -10.81 27.41
CA GLN A 223 0.86 -11.74 28.33
C GLN A 223 1.06 -11.12 29.72
N ALA A 224 1.43 -9.84 29.80
CA ALA A 224 1.57 -9.16 31.09
C ALA A 224 0.22 -9.09 31.82
N ASP A 225 -0.86 -8.84 31.10
CA ASP A 225 -2.23 -8.82 31.65
C ASP A 225 -2.68 -10.19 32.16
N GLU A 226 -2.39 -11.26 31.41
CA GLU A 226 -2.71 -12.64 31.77
C GLU A 226 -1.91 -13.13 32.98
N LEU A 227 -0.64 -12.72 33.13
CA LEU A 227 0.26 -13.09 34.21
C LEU A 227 0.14 -12.18 35.44
N GLY A 228 -0.66 -11.11 35.38
CA GLY A 228 -0.77 -10.12 36.47
C GLY A 228 0.50 -9.30 36.71
N VAL A 229 1.40 -9.22 35.71
CA VAL A 229 2.63 -8.41 35.79
C VAL A 229 2.31 -6.96 35.52
N SER A 230 3.11 -6.02 36.05
CA SER A 230 2.93 -4.60 35.80
C SER A 230 2.98 -4.27 34.33
N ILE A 231 1.84 -3.82 33.79
CA ILE A 231 1.72 -3.38 32.38
C ILE A 231 2.65 -2.18 32.11
N GLY A 232 2.85 -1.27 33.08
CA GLY A 232 3.75 -0.12 32.95
C GLY A 232 5.20 -0.57 32.69
N GLN A 233 5.69 -1.55 33.44
CA GLN A 233 7.03 -2.10 33.22
C GLN A 233 7.15 -2.73 31.80
N GLN A 234 6.14 -3.47 31.38
CA GLN A 234 6.15 -4.09 30.03
C GLN A 234 6.13 -3.05 28.91
N LEU A 235 5.32 -1.99 29.07
CA LEU A 235 5.29 -0.87 28.12
C LEU A 235 6.66 -0.19 28.02
N ARG A 236 7.35 0.02 29.15
CA ARG A 236 8.69 0.60 29.19
C ARG A 236 9.69 -0.25 28.41
N ILE A 237 9.72 -1.56 28.65
CA ILE A 237 10.58 -2.51 27.92
C ILE A 237 10.30 -2.42 26.41
N GLN A 238 9.04 -2.40 26.00
CA GLN A 238 8.67 -2.28 24.58
C GLN A 238 9.08 -0.93 23.98
N SER A 239 8.93 0.17 24.73
CA SER A 239 9.36 1.50 24.29
C SER A 239 10.86 1.54 24.06
N ASP A 240 11.66 1.05 25.02
CA ASP A 240 13.13 1.02 24.90
C ASP A 240 13.59 0.13 23.75
N MET A 241 12.93 -1.01 23.52
CA MET A 241 13.20 -1.86 22.35
C MET A 241 12.92 -1.13 21.03
N GLN A 242 11.82 -0.38 20.94
CA GLN A 242 11.48 0.36 19.73
C GLN A 242 12.47 1.51 19.47
N ARG A 243 12.93 2.18 20.53
CA ARG A 243 13.99 3.20 20.43
C ARG A 243 15.30 2.59 19.94
N ALA A 244 15.73 1.46 20.55
CA ALA A 244 16.95 0.75 20.13
C ALA A 244 16.88 0.33 18.63
N LYS A 245 15.74 -0.20 18.18
CA LYS A 245 15.53 -0.53 16.77
C LYS A 245 15.66 0.69 15.85
N ARG A 246 15.15 1.85 16.26
CA ARG A 246 15.29 3.09 15.46
C ARG A 246 16.74 3.54 15.37
N PHE A 247 17.50 3.48 16.46
CA PHE A 247 18.93 3.80 16.45
C PHE A 247 19.71 2.85 15.54
N ALA A 248 19.49 1.53 15.68
CA ALA A 248 20.12 0.54 14.82
C ALA A 248 19.78 0.73 13.33
N LEU A 249 18.53 1.10 13.00
CA LEU A 249 18.13 1.40 11.63
C LEU A 249 18.83 2.66 11.10
N ALA A 250 18.92 3.72 11.91
CA ALA A 250 19.61 4.94 11.54
C ALA A 250 21.10 4.72 11.31
N GLU A 251 21.75 3.94 12.19
CA GLU A 251 23.16 3.53 12.06
C GLU A 251 23.38 2.71 10.78
N LYS A 252 22.51 1.73 10.52
CA LYS A 252 22.55 0.95 9.27
C LYS A 252 22.46 1.84 8.04
N LEU A 253 21.53 2.79 8.02
CA LEU A 253 21.37 3.70 6.88
C LEU A 253 22.58 4.66 6.73
N ALA A 254 23.18 5.10 7.83
CA ALA A 254 24.40 5.90 7.81
C ALA A 254 25.58 5.09 7.22
N ASN A 255 25.76 3.85 7.65
CA ASN A 255 26.81 2.97 7.13
C ASN A 255 26.60 2.64 5.63
N GLU A 256 25.34 2.38 5.22
CA GLU A 256 25.02 2.20 3.80
C GLU A 256 25.27 3.46 2.96
N ALA A 257 25.03 4.64 3.51
CA ALA A 257 25.28 5.91 2.82
C ALA A 257 26.78 6.11 2.53
N SER A 258 27.65 5.78 3.48
CA SER A 258 29.10 5.85 3.31
C SER A 258 29.58 4.96 2.15
N VAL A 259 29.06 3.74 2.05
CA VAL A 259 29.40 2.82 0.94
C VAL A 259 28.85 3.32 -0.40
N LYS A 260 27.61 3.88 -0.42
CA LYS A 260 27.01 4.39 -1.65
C LYS A 260 27.75 5.60 -2.24
N ILE A 261 28.47 6.37 -1.43
CA ILE A 261 29.27 7.51 -1.89
C ILE A 261 30.49 7.06 -2.66
N ILE A 262 31.05 5.87 -2.39
CA ILE A 262 32.21 5.34 -3.08
C ILE A 262 31.94 5.14 -4.57
N ILE A 263 30.74 4.72 -4.95
CA ILE A 263 30.38 4.43 -6.36
C ILE A 263 30.55 5.68 -7.25
N PRO A 264 29.97 6.85 -6.95
CA PRO A 264 30.19 8.07 -7.74
C PRO A 264 31.66 8.54 -7.70
N VAL A 265 32.35 8.40 -6.56
CA VAL A 265 33.76 8.78 -6.43
C VAL A 265 34.63 7.95 -7.39
N VAL A 266 34.50 6.64 -7.39
CA VAL A 266 35.23 5.77 -8.31
C VAL A 266 34.86 6.05 -9.76
N LEU A 267 33.58 6.24 -10.06
CA LEU A 267 33.10 6.42 -11.43
C LEU A 267 33.56 7.75 -12.07
N PHE A 268 33.68 8.83 -11.28
CA PHE A 268 34.02 10.16 -11.80
C PHE A 268 35.45 10.56 -11.52
N ILE A 269 35.97 10.31 -10.31
CA ILE A 269 37.30 10.77 -9.92
C ILE A 269 38.39 9.89 -10.53
N LEU A 270 38.19 8.57 -10.60
CA LEU A 270 39.20 7.66 -11.14
C LEU A 270 39.49 7.94 -12.63
N PRO A 271 38.49 8.09 -13.55
CA PRO A 271 38.79 8.48 -14.93
C PRO A 271 39.46 9.87 -15.05
N ALA A 272 39.03 10.85 -14.22
CA ALA A 272 39.63 12.16 -14.25
C ALA A 272 41.13 12.13 -13.87
N VAL A 273 41.48 11.38 -12.84
CA VAL A 273 42.87 11.17 -12.43
C VAL A 273 43.68 10.49 -13.54
N PHE A 274 43.12 9.46 -14.18
CA PHE A 274 43.77 8.80 -15.31
C PHE A 274 44.02 9.75 -16.48
N ILE A 275 43.09 10.62 -16.83
CA ILE A 275 43.23 11.61 -17.91
C ILE A 275 44.36 12.58 -17.56
N ILE A 276 44.38 13.06 -16.31
CA ILE A 276 45.44 13.99 -15.86
C ILE A 276 46.81 13.35 -15.85
N LEU A 277 46.95 12.12 -15.41
CA LEU A 277 48.25 11.43 -15.31
C LEU A 277 48.74 10.89 -16.67
N LEU A 278 47.85 10.32 -17.45
CA LEU A 278 48.23 9.70 -18.74
C LEU A 278 48.21 10.67 -19.91
N GLY A 279 47.45 11.78 -19.79
CA GLY A 279 47.35 12.80 -20.84
C GLY A 279 48.71 13.34 -21.31
N PRO A 280 49.61 13.82 -20.42
CA PRO A 280 50.94 14.27 -20.82
C PRO A 280 51.78 13.20 -21.49
N LEU A 281 51.68 11.97 -20.98
CA LEU A 281 52.43 10.81 -21.54
C LEU A 281 51.97 10.46 -22.96
N LEU A 282 50.65 10.43 -23.19
CA LEU A 282 50.08 10.19 -24.51
C LEU A 282 50.45 11.28 -25.51
N LEU A 283 50.47 12.53 -25.08
CA LEU A 283 50.89 13.65 -25.92
C LEU A 283 52.39 13.62 -26.27
N GLN A 284 53.25 13.16 -25.37
CA GLN A 284 54.70 12.99 -25.64
C GLN A 284 54.94 11.86 -26.62
N THR A 285 54.29 10.68 -26.44
CA THR A 285 54.42 9.57 -27.37
C THR A 285 53.87 9.90 -28.75
N ALA A 286 52.73 10.59 -28.85
CA ALA A 286 52.17 11.02 -30.13
C ALA A 286 53.12 12.03 -30.89
N ARG A 287 53.90 12.85 -30.18
CA ARG A 287 54.91 13.70 -30.80
C ARG A 287 56.15 12.99 -31.26
N MET A 288 56.55 11.85 -30.64
CA MET A 288 57.67 11.05 -31.06
C MET A 288 57.40 10.23 -32.33
N PHE A 289 56.15 9.93 -32.63
CA PHE A 289 55.75 9.17 -33.84
C PHE A 289 55.35 10.11 -35.01
N ARG A 290 55.54 11.40 -34.92
CA ARG A 290 55.28 12.37 -35.97
C ARG A 290 56.61 12.98 -36.44
#